data_66d6256760a6a10028af36d365706220
#
_entry.id   66d6256760a6a10028af36d365706220
#
_cell.length_a   1.000
_cell.length_b   1.000
_cell.length_c   1.000
_cell.angle_alpha   90.00
_cell.angle_beta   90.00
_cell.angle_gamma   90.00
#
_symmetry.space_group_name_H-M   'P 1'
#
loop_
_entity.id
_entity.type
_entity.pdbx_description
1 polymer ?
#
loop_
_entity_poly.entity_id
_entity_poly.type
_entity_poly.pdbx_seq_one_letter_code
_entity_poly.pdbx_strand_id
1 'polypeptide(L)'
;MVYLDNAATTVCKFPASTYDDIWGNANTPYKFGLNAKQVADEYREKVKECLGVKDGKVIFCSNASEAAKILCDRLQAYGIATACGPYEHDSVDDLVDMDGYQFVHYSDGTAIFQQWVNPVTGTIFDIPSIRQAIGNDCFLCMDATAGIGKRVLTQSIVNSVDAIWLSGHKFNGPKTGGILWVSDRLNRALYLSDDSRNEYGLKHGTLDVPSFIATTCALEYTFSNSIDNIWHYAEINDYLSNRAGNRVVSFKQYANDQLNATVLIDTGCNADALVQYLSSKGIYVGLAHSACSADADYRVTQAFGISKETAEQCIRVSFSEDSTFNDIDALVNGIKEFKEKFV
;
A
#
# COMPACT_ATOMS: atom_id res chain seq x y z
N MET A 1 21.48 4.61 -13.13
CA MET A 1 20.41 3.67 -12.72
C MET A 1 19.10 4.45 -12.78
N VAL A 2 18.14 3.96 -13.52
CA VAL A 2 16.80 4.53 -13.63
C VAL A 2 15.83 3.57 -12.93
N TYR A 3 15.24 3.99 -11.80
CA TYR A 3 14.34 3.14 -11.01
C TYR A 3 12.91 3.67 -11.07
N LEU A 4 12.07 2.98 -11.81
CA LEU A 4 10.67 3.32 -12.10
C LEU A 4 9.70 2.18 -11.68
N ASP A 5 10.07 1.42 -10.63
CA ASP A 5 9.20 0.37 -10.03
C ASP A 5 8.93 0.63 -8.54
N ASN A 6 8.63 1.88 -8.19
CA ASN A 6 8.33 2.30 -6.82
C ASN A 6 7.00 1.72 -6.28
N ALA A 7 6.11 1.25 -7.15
CA ALA A 7 4.92 0.50 -6.72
C ALA A 7 5.27 -0.88 -6.13
N ALA A 8 6.38 -1.51 -6.56
CA ALA A 8 6.86 -2.74 -5.95
C ALA A 8 7.56 -2.48 -4.60
N THR A 9 8.50 -1.54 -4.56
CA THR A 9 9.17 -1.07 -3.32
C THR A 9 9.85 0.26 -3.58
N THR A 10 9.93 1.13 -2.57
CA THR A 10 10.70 2.38 -2.64
C THR A 10 12.13 2.19 -2.12
N VAL A 11 13.03 3.10 -2.48
CA VAL A 11 14.37 3.16 -1.88
C VAL A 11 14.22 3.57 -0.40
N CYS A 12 14.81 2.79 0.50
CA CYS A 12 14.75 3.08 1.94
C CYS A 12 15.60 4.31 2.26
N LYS A 13 14.97 5.39 2.72
CA LYS A 13 15.63 6.61 3.22
C LYS A 13 15.72 6.62 4.76
N PHE A 14 14.95 5.76 5.43
CA PHE A 14 14.87 5.66 6.88
C PHE A 14 15.19 4.23 7.34
N PRO A 15 16.45 3.81 7.33
CA PRO A 15 16.83 2.49 7.81
C PRO A 15 16.64 2.40 9.34
N ALA A 16 16.23 1.23 9.83
CA ALA A 16 16.24 0.98 11.25
C ALA A 16 17.67 1.06 11.78
N SER A 17 17.88 1.85 12.84
CA SER A 17 19.18 2.00 13.50
C SER A 17 19.09 1.51 14.94
N THR A 18 20.22 1.13 15.51
CA THR A 18 20.32 0.82 16.94
C THR A 18 20.36 2.13 17.73
N TYR A 19 19.61 2.13 18.82
CA TYR A 19 19.56 3.26 19.76
C TYR A 19 20.00 2.76 21.13
N ASP A 20 21.00 3.39 21.72
CA ASP A 20 21.64 2.94 22.95
C ASP A 20 20.66 2.85 24.13
N ASP A 21 19.64 3.70 24.18
CA ASP A 21 18.69 3.77 25.29
C ASP A 21 17.39 2.98 25.10
N ILE A 22 17.13 2.39 23.92
CA ILE A 22 15.86 1.69 23.59
C ILE A 22 16.05 0.24 23.14
N TRP A 23 17.21 -0.35 23.37
CA TRP A 23 17.48 -1.76 23.06
C TRP A 23 16.75 -2.74 23.98
N GLY A 24 16.15 -2.24 25.06
CA GLY A 24 15.45 -3.07 26.04
C GLY A 24 14.17 -3.73 25.47
N ASN A 25 13.82 -4.89 26.00
CA ASN A 25 12.54 -5.52 25.68
C ASN A 25 11.41 -4.76 26.37
N ALA A 26 10.49 -4.17 25.59
CA ALA A 26 9.38 -3.35 26.07
C ALA A 26 8.42 -4.05 27.04
N ASN A 27 8.49 -5.38 27.15
CA ASN A 27 7.69 -6.16 28.09
C ASN A 27 8.35 -6.36 29.48
N THR A 28 9.55 -5.80 29.70
CA THR A 28 10.26 -5.96 30.96
C THR A 28 10.07 -4.76 31.89
N PRO A 29 9.94 -4.98 33.23
CA PRO A 29 9.57 -3.92 34.17
C PRO A 29 10.77 -3.08 34.65
N TYR A 30 11.96 -3.23 34.09
CA TYR A 30 13.14 -2.44 34.44
C TYR A 30 13.36 -1.29 33.43
N LYS A 31 14.25 -0.34 33.82
CA LYS A 31 14.49 0.94 33.13
C LYS A 31 14.52 0.83 31.60
N PHE A 32 15.32 -0.07 31.04
CA PHE A 32 15.50 -0.17 29.59
C PHE A 32 14.23 -0.66 28.87
N GLY A 33 13.48 -1.59 29.48
CA GLY A 33 12.21 -2.05 28.92
C GLY A 33 11.13 -0.97 29.02
N LEU A 34 11.07 -0.25 30.17
CA LEU A 34 10.13 0.87 30.32
C LEU A 34 10.43 2.00 29.35
N ASN A 35 11.71 2.33 29.09
CA ASN A 35 12.08 3.29 28.07
C ASN A 35 11.63 2.84 26.67
N ALA A 36 11.90 1.61 26.29
CA ALA A 36 11.50 1.06 25.01
C ALA A 36 9.97 1.09 24.83
N LYS A 37 9.22 0.75 25.90
CA LYS A 37 7.76 0.85 25.90
C LYS A 37 7.27 2.29 25.74
N GLN A 38 7.81 3.21 26.52
CA GLN A 38 7.44 4.62 26.44
C GLN A 38 7.68 5.17 25.03
N VAL A 39 8.84 4.92 24.44
CA VAL A 39 9.15 5.35 23.07
C VAL A 39 8.18 4.72 22.07
N ALA A 40 7.88 3.44 22.18
CA ALA A 40 6.89 2.82 21.30
C ALA A 40 5.51 3.48 21.40
N ASP A 41 5.07 3.83 22.64
CA ASP A 41 3.80 4.51 22.87
C ASP A 41 3.80 5.95 22.30
N GLU A 42 4.89 6.70 22.45
CA GLU A 42 5.07 8.02 21.83
C GLU A 42 4.98 7.95 20.30
N TYR A 43 5.57 6.93 19.68
CA TYR A 43 5.53 6.75 18.23
C TYR A 43 4.17 6.26 17.73
N ARG A 44 3.36 5.59 18.56
CA ARG A 44 1.94 5.32 18.25
C ARG A 44 1.13 6.61 18.14
N GLU A 45 1.34 7.56 19.05
CA GLU A 45 0.64 8.85 18.97
C GLU A 45 1.05 9.64 17.72
N LYS A 46 2.33 9.65 17.34
CA LYS A 46 2.78 10.25 16.08
C LYS A 46 2.13 9.62 14.85
N VAL A 47 1.96 8.30 14.83
CA VAL A 47 1.22 7.62 13.75
C VAL A 47 -0.23 8.12 13.69
N LYS A 48 -0.90 8.25 14.85
CA LYS A 48 -2.27 8.81 14.90
C LYS A 48 -2.32 10.24 14.36
N GLU A 49 -1.36 11.08 14.74
CA GLU A 49 -1.25 12.45 14.21
C GLU A 49 -1.11 12.45 12.68
N CYS A 50 -0.21 11.63 12.12
CA CYS A 50 -0.02 11.51 10.68
C CYS A 50 -1.30 11.05 9.97
N LEU A 51 -2.01 10.07 10.52
CA LEU A 51 -3.25 9.57 9.94
C LEU A 51 -4.45 10.50 10.16
N GLY A 52 -4.32 11.51 11.01
CA GLY A 52 -5.41 12.42 11.37
C GLY A 52 -6.50 11.75 12.22
N VAL A 53 -6.16 10.71 12.99
CA VAL A 53 -7.07 10.00 13.91
C VAL A 53 -6.83 10.45 15.35
N LYS A 54 -7.89 10.49 16.16
CA LYS A 54 -7.81 10.93 17.56
C LYS A 54 -7.89 9.79 18.56
N ASP A 55 -8.49 8.70 18.16
CA ASP A 55 -8.79 7.53 18.99
C ASP A 55 -8.27 6.24 18.35
N GLY A 56 -8.64 5.12 18.92
CA GLY A 56 -8.27 3.80 18.38
C GLY A 56 -6.90 3.34 18.84
N LYS A 57 -6.49 2.22 18.28
CA LYS A 57 -5.25 1.52 18.60
C LYS A 57 -4.33 1.46 17.39
N VAL A 58 -3.04 1.73 17.60
CA VAL A 58 -2.00 1.53 16.59
C VAL A 58 -1.22 0.26 16.95
N ILE A 59 -1.18 -0.67 16.03
CA ILE A 59 -0.49 -1.96 16.13
C ILE A 59 0.70 -1.92 15.14
N PHE A 60 1.88 -2.22 15.62
CA PHE A 60 3.05 -2.32 14.78
C PHE A 60 3.24 -3.75 14.26
N CYS A 61 3.39 -3.86 12.96
CA CYS A 61 3.52 -5.11 12.22
C CYS A 61 4.84 -5.14 11.45
N SER A 62 5.19 -6.30 10.91
CA SER A 62 6.38 -6.39 10.05
C SER A 62 6.14 -5.77 8.66
N ASN A 63 4.89 -5.82 8.17
CA ASN A 63 4.48 -5.29 6.86
C ASN A 63 2.95 -5.26 6.76
N ALA A 64 2.42 -4.77 5.63
CA ALA A 64 0.97 -4.71 5.36
C ALA A 64 0.32 -6.10 5.33
N SER A 65 0.99 -7.12 4.81
CA SER A 65 0.44 -8.48 4.75
C SER A 65 0.24 -9.08 6.15
N GLU A 66 1.18 -8.87 7.09
CA GLU A 66 0.99 -9.25 8.48
C GLU A 66 -0.15 -8.46 9.13
N ALA A 67 -0.25 -7.16 8.83
CA ALA A 67 -1.33 -6.32 9.35
C ALA A 67 -2.71 -6.82 8.91
N ALA A 68 -2.89 -7.10 7.62
CA ALA A 68 -4.12 -7.65 7.06
C ALA A 68 -4.46 -9.00 7.69
N LYS A 69 -3.44 -9.90 7.79
CA LYS A 69 -3.62 -11.21 8.38
C LYS A 69 -4.04 -11.17 9.86
N ILE A 70 -3.35 -10.38 10.67
CA ILE A 70 -3.68 -10.20 12.10
C ILE A 70 -5.12 -9.71 12.26
N LEU A 71 -5.52 -8.73 11.45
CA LEU A 71 -6.87 -8.18 11.49
C LEU A 71 -7.90 -9.23 11.05
N CYS A 72 -7.68 -9.92 9.94
CA CYS A 72 -8.58 -10.93 9.40
C CYS A 72 -8.75 -12.11 10.39
N ASP A 73 -7.65 -12.69 10.88
CA ASP A 73 -7.66 -13.77 11.86
C ASP A 73 -8.46 -13.38 13.12
N ARG A 74 -8.30 -12.12 13.58
CA ARG A 74 -9.01 -11.64 14.77
C ARG A 74 -10.50 -11.46 14.52
N LEU A 75 -10.87 -10.91 13.37
CA LEU A 75 -12.29 -10.77 12.97
C LEU A 75 -12.97 -12.14 12.90
N GLN A 76 -12.38 -13.09 12.19
CA GLN A 76 -12.89 -14.46 12.05
C GLN A 76 -12.98 -15.20 13.40
N ALA A 77 -12.00 -15.03 14.30
CA ALA A 77 -12.02 -15.60 15.65
C ALA A 77 -13.20 -15.09 16.49
N TYR A 78 -13.75 -13.90 16.18
CA TYR A 78 -14.95 -13.34 16.81
C TYR A 78 -16.24 -13.57 16.01
N GLY A 79 -16.17 -14.42 14.96
CA GLY A 79 -17.34 -14.74 14.13
C GLY A 79 -17.78 -13.59 13.21
N ILE A 80 -16.91 -12.62 12.95
CA ILE A 80 -17.17 -11.53 12.01
C ILE A 80 -16.71 -12.02 10.64
N ALA A 81 -17.67 -12.15 9.70
CA ALA A 81 -17.39 -12.54 8.33
C ALA A 81 -16.52 -11.48 7.64
N THR A 82 -15.62 -11.92 6.75
CA THR A 82 -14.70 -11.05 6.02
C THR A 82 -14.92 -11.17 4.52
N ALA A 83 -14.84 -10.05 3.80
CA ALA A 83 -15.04 -10.00 2.35
C ALA A 83 -14.11 -8.97 1.70
N CYS A 84 -13.76 -9.20 0.43
CA CYS A 84 -13.06 -8.22 -0.39
C CYS A 84 -13.57 -8.19 -1.84
N GLY A 85 -13.23 -7.13 -2.58
CA GLY A 85 -13.50 -7.04 -4.01
C GLY A 85 -12.44 -7.77 -4.85
N PRO A 86 -12.70 -7.96 -6.17
CA PRO A 86 -11.80 -8.71 -7.06
C PRO A 86 -10.50 -7.98 -7.39
N TYR A 87 -10.33 -6.77 -6.90
CA TYR A 87 -9.17 -5.91 -7.18
C TYR A 87 -8.10 -5.96 -6.10
N GLU A 88 -8.38 -6.66 -4.99
CA GLU A 88 -7.50 -6.64 -3.81
C GLU A 88 -6.15 -7.30 -4.08
N HIS A 89 -5.18 -6.93 -3.24
CA HIS A 89 -3.86 -7.54 -3.24
C HIS A 89 -3.96 -9.00 -2.77
N ASP A 90 -3.15 -9.90 -3.33
CA ASP A 90 -3.15 -11.34 -3.02
C ASP A 90 -3.07 -11.62 -1.51
N SER A 91 -2.32 -10.79 -0.76
CA SER A 91 -2.22 -10.89 0.71
C SER A 91 -3.52 -10.59 1.47
N VAL A 92 -4.58 -10.18 0.79
CA VAL A 92 -5.93 -9.98 1.35
C VAL A 92 -6.89 -11.01 0.77
N ASP A 93 -6.84 -11.21 -0.54
CA ASP A 93 -7.70 -12.13 -1.29
C ASP A 93 -7.68 -13.55 -0.71
N ASP A 94 -6.47 -14.04 -0.39
CA ASP A 94 -6.25 -15.37 0.20
C ASP A 94 -6.74 -15.51 1.67
N LEU A 95 -7.10 -14.42 2.35
CA LEU A 95 -7.43 -14.43 3.78
C LEU A 95 -8.93 -14.38 4.07
N VAL A 96 -9.72 -13.76 3.18
CA VAL A 96 -11.12 -13.45 3.43
C VAL A 96 -12.04 -14.64 3.17
N ASP A 97 -13.20 -14.67 3.83
CA ASP A 97 -14.20 -15.74 3.67
C ASP A 97 -14.90 -15.67 2.30
N MET A 98 -14.99 -14.47 1.72
CA MET A 98 -15.71 -14.18 0.47
C MET A 98 -14.84 -13.30 -0.43
N ASP A 99 -14.16 -13.89 -1.38
CA ASP A 99 -13.38 -13.22 -2.40
C ASP A 99 -14.24 -12.83 -3.62
N GLY A 100 -13.77 -11.85 -4.40
CA GLY A 100 -14.40 -11.44 -5.65
C GLY A 100 -15.81 -10.85 -5.54
N TYR A 101 -16.26 -10.49 -4.36
CA TYR A 101 -17.63 -10.02 -4.10
C TYR A 101 -17.88 -8.62 -4.67
N GLN A 102 -18.91 -8.45 -5.47
CA GLN A 102 -19.41 -7.13 -5.86
C GLN A 102 -20.32 -6.58 -4.76
N PHE A 103 -20.17 -5.30 -4.41
CA PHE A 103 -20.78 -4.56 -3.28
C PHE A 103 -22.32 -4.59 -3.19
N VAL A 104 -23.00 -5.67 -3.48
CA VAL A 104 -24.46 -5.62 -3.67
C VAL A 104 -25.27 -6.06 -2.43
N HIS A 105 -24.76 -6.94 -1.57
CA HIS A 105 -25.48 -7.34 -0.33
C HIS A 105 -24.52 -7.99 0.69
N TYR A 106 -23.96 -7.18 1.59
CA TYR A 106 -23.30 -7.72 2.78
C TYR A 106 -24.28 -7.89 3.92
N SER A 107 -24.18 -8.97 4.68
CA SER A 107 -24.88 -9.10 5.94
C SER A 107 -24.34 -8.09 6.96
N ASP A 108 -25.21 -7.59 7.83
CA ASP A 108 -24.82 -6.73 8.95
C ASP A 108 -23.67 -7.37 9.75
N GLY A 109 -22.69 -6.55 10.12
CA GLY A 109 -21.51 -7.01 10.87
C GLY A 109 -20.36 -7.57 10.03
N THR A 110 -20.47 -7.64 8.70
CA THR A 110 -19.34 -8.06 7.83
C THR A 110 -18.22 -7.02 7.84
N ALA A 111 -16.98 -7.48 7.84
CA ALA A 111 -15.80 -6.64 7.65
C ALA A 111 -15.34 -6.69 6.18
N ILE A 112 -15.31 -5.52 5.55
CA ILE A 112 -14.99 -5.36 4.14
C ILE A 112 -13.58 -4.80 4.04
N PHE A 113 -12.71 -5.55 3.37
CA PHE A 113 -11.34 -5.18 3.07
C PHE A 113 -11.32 -4.49 1.71
N GLN A 114 -10.83 -3.27 1.68
CA GLN A 114 -10.84 -2.41 0.50
C GLN A 114 -9.52 -1.64 0.37
N GLN A 115 -8.82 -1.83 -0.72
CA GLN A 115 -7.68 -0.96 -1.02
C GLN A 115 -8.15 0.46 -1.39
N TRP A 116 -7.40 1.45 -0.94
CA TRP A 116 -7.63 2.84 -1.33
C TRP A 116 -7.15 3.12 -2.76
N VAL A 117 -5.97 2.59 -3.09
CA VAL A 117 -5.33 2.72 -4.40
C VAL A 117 -4.85 1.37 -4.88
N ASN A 118 -5.19 1.00 -6.11
CA ASN A 118 -4.67 -0.21 -6.72
C ASN A 118 -3.21 0.00 -7.17
N PRO A 119 -2.25 -0.82 -6.72
CA PRO A 119 -0.83 -0.64 -7.02
C PRO A 119 -0.44 -1.01 -8.45
N VAL A 120 -1.30 -1.70 -9.19
CA VAL A 120 -1.04 -2.12 -10.58
C VAL A 120 -1.57 -1.07 -11.55
N THR A 121 -2.82 -0.66 -11.38
CA THR A 121 -3.51 0.24 -12.32
C THR A 121 -3.44 1.72 -11.92
N GLY A 122 -3.10 2.03 -10.67
CA GLY A 122 -3.19 3.38 -10.12
C GLY A 122 -4.63 3.85 -9.85
N THR A 123 -5.63 2.98 -9.99
CA THR A 123 -7.03 3.33 -9.75
C THR A 123 -7.25 3.73 -8.30
N ILE A 124 -7.92 4.87 -8.08
CA ILE A 124 -8.26 5.40 -6.75
C ILE A 124 -9.74 5.09 -6.47
N PHE A 125 -10.01 4.39 -5.36
CA PHE A 125 -11.36 4.08 -4.93
C PHE A 125 -11.91 5.19 -4.02
N ASP A 126 -13.18 5.56 -4.24
CA ASP A 126 -13.88 6.55 -3.43
C ASP A 126 -14.38 5.91 -2.12
N ILE A 127 -13.53 5.92 -1.11
CA ILE A 127 -13.78 5.29 0.19
C ILE A 127 -15.04 5.85 0.88
N PRO A 128 -15.30 7.18 0.90
CA PRO A 128 -16.56 7.70 1.42
C PRO A 128 -17.81 7.17 0.71
N SER A 129 -17.79 7.07 -0.61
CA SER A 129 -18.92 6.50 -1.37
C SER A 129 -19.11 5.01 -1.11
N ILE A 130 -18.02 4.26 -0.94
CA ILE A 130 -18.08 2.85 -0.53
C ILE A 130 -18.71 2.73 0.86
N ARG A 131 -18.29 3.54 1.84
CA ARG A 131 -18.90 3.58 3.17
C ARG A 131 -20.39 3.87 3.09
N GLN A 132 -20.81 4.81 2.27
CA GLN A 132 -22.23 5.12 2.07
C GLN A 132 -23.00 3.92 1.50
N ALA A 133 -22.40 3.18 0.57
CA ALA A 133 -23.03 2.04 -0.07
C ALA A 133 -23.20 0.84 0.87
N ILE A 134 -22.18 0.53 1.71
CA ILE A 134 -22.22 -0.61 2.65
C ILE A 134 -22.95 -0.30 3.96
N GLY A 135 -23.25 0.98 4.23
CA GLY A 135 -23.87 1.41 5.49
C GLY A 135 -22.94 1.37 6.70
N ASN A 136 -23.51 1.66 7.87
CA ASN A 136 -22.75 1.71 9.12
C ASN A 136 -22.72 0.37 9.88
N ASP A 137 -23.46 -0.62 9.44
CA ASP A 137 -23.53 -1.92 10.13
C ASP A 137 -22.33 -2.82 9.76
N CYS A 138 -21.69 -2.57 8.61
CA CYS A 138 -20.45 -3.21 8.21
C CYS A 138 -19.21 -2.46 8.72
N PHE A 139 -18.10 -3.17 8.88
CA PHE A 139 -16.79 -2.56 9.10
C PHE A 139 -16.10 -2.33 7.76
N LEU A 140 -15.47 -1.17 7.56
CA LEU A 140 -14.65 -0.89 6.37
C LEU A 140 -13.18 -0.81 6.77
N CYS A 141 -12.40 -1.76 6.28
CA CYS A 141 -10.98 -1.92 6.58
C CYS A 141 -10.15 -1.56 5.34
N MET A 142 -9.35 -0.50 5.40
CA MET A 142 -8.71 0.10 4.25
C MET A 142 -7.24 -0.26 4.13
N ASP A 143 -6.83 -0.82 2.98
CA ASP A 143 -5.43 -0.87 2.57
C ASP A 143 -4.99 0.48 2.00
N ALA A 144 -4.21 1.23 2.77
CA ALA A 144 -3.67 2.51 2.34
C ALA A 144 -2.25 2.42 1.76
N THR A 145 -1.69 1.21 1.66
CA THR A 145 -0.28 0.94 1.32
C THR A 145 0.17 1.62 0.03
N ALA A 146 -0.63 1.59 -1.02
CA ALA A 146 -0.28 2.17 -2.32
C ALA A 146 -0.58 3.68 -2.43
N GLY A 147 -1.46 4.21 -1.56
CA GLY A 147 -1.94 5.59 -1.62
C GLY A 147 -1.16 6.58 -0.76
N ILE A 148 -0.56 6.13 0.36
CA ILE A 148 0.16 6.99 1.29
C ILE A 148 1.31 7.74 0.59
N GLY A 149 1.33 9.07 0.78
CA GLY A 149 2.31 9.98 0.18
C GLY A 149 2.14 10.26 -1.31
N LYS A 150 1.20 9.59 -1.97
CA LYS A 150 0.91 9.74 -3.40
C LYS A 150 -0.47 10.32 -3.67
N ARG A 151 -1.32 10.33 -2.67
CA ARG A 151 -2.64 10.98 -2.64
C ARG A 151 -2.87 11.60 -1.27
N VAL A 152 -3.62 12.70 -1.20
CA VAL A 152 -3.97 13.34 0.07
C VAL A 152 -4.95 12.45 0.84
N LEU A 153 -4.57 12.02 2.03
CA LEU A 153 -5.46 11.32 2.96
C LEU A 153 -6.35 12.36 3.66
N THR A 154 -7.58 12.51 3.17
CA THR A 154 -8.52 13.50 3.71
C THR A 154 -9.23 13.01 4.96
N GLN A 155 -9.69 13.92 5.81
CA GLN A 155 -10.48 13.57 6.99
C GLN A 155 -11.76 12.81 6.62
N SER A 156 -12.35 13.06 5.46
CA SER A 156 -13.53 12.33 4.98
C SER A 156 -13.22 10.85 4.75
N ILE A 157 -12.04 10.53 4.19
CA ILE A 157 -11.59 9.14 4.02
C ILE A 157 -11.39 8.49 5.38
N VAL A 158 -10.64 9.15 6.28
CA VAL A 158 -10.32 8.63 7.61
C VAL A 158 -11.58 8.35 8.42
N ASN A 159 -12.55 9.27 8.39
CA ASN A 159 -13.84 9.11 9.09
C ASN A 159 -14.74 8.01 8.50
N SER A 160 -14.42 7.52 7.31
CA SER A 160 -15.21 6.49 6.62
C SER A 160 -14.76 5.07 6.95
N VAL A 161 -13.61 4.88 7.61
CA VAL A 161 -13.00 3.56 7.80
C VAL A 161 -12.90 3.19 9.28
N ASP A 162 -12.85 1.88 9.54
CA ASP A 162 -12.70 1.30 10.88
C ASP A 162 -11.29 0.75 11.12
N ALA A 163 -10.52 0.51 10.06
CA ALA A 163 -9.12 0.15 10.14
C ALA A 163 -8.35 0.73 8.93
N ILE A 164 -7.07 1.01 9.15
CA ILE A 164 -6.12 1.43 8.10
C ILE A 164 -4.83 0.64 8.30
N TRP A 165 -4.31 0.01 7.24
CA TRP A 165 -2.96 -0.57 7.30
C TRP A 165 -2.09 -0.09 6.15
N LEU A 166 -0.78 -0.16 6.37
CA LEU A 166 0.24 0.30 5.44
C LEU A 166 1.61 -0.36 5.69
N SER A 167 2.51 -0.28 4.73
CA SER A 167 3.85 -0.88 4.79
C SER A 167 4.93 0.14 4.50
N GLY A 168 5.91 0.25 5.39
CA GLY A 168 7.00 1.25 5.33
C GLY A 168 7.76 1.26 4.03
N HIS A 169 8.01 0.09 3.44
CA HIS A 169 8.77 0.00 2.18
C HIS A 169 8.06 0.58 0.95
N LYS A 170 6.83 1.10 1.09
CA LYS A 170 6.09 1.81 0.04
C LYS A 170 6.16 3.33 0.17
N PHE A 171 6.73 3.82 1.28
CA PHE A 171 6.94 5.25 1.57
C PHE A 171 8.31 5.50 2.20
N ASN A 172 9.35 4.93 1.63
CA ASN A 172 10.77 5.14 1.93
C ASN A 172 11.23 4.63 3.31
N GLY A 173 10.40 3.88 4.02
CA GLY A 173 10.70 3.24 5.29
C GLY A 173 11.35 1.87 5.13
N PRO A 174 11.66 1.19 6.25
CA PRO A 174 12.24 -0.14 6.23
C PRO A 174 11.26 -1.20 5.68
N LYS A 175 11.79 -2.31 5.16
CA LYS A 175 10.96 -3.44 4.69
C LYS A 175 10.23 -4.14 5.83
N THR A 176 10.78 -4.10 7.03
CA THR A 176 10.22 -4.67 8.26
C THR A 176 9.38 -3.67 9.05
N GLY A 177 8.69 -2.78 8.37
CA GLY A 177 7.84 -1.75 8.97
C GLY A 177 6.42 -1.81 8.44
N GLY A 178 5.47 -2.25 9.27
CA GLY A 178 4.04 -2.22 9.01
C GLY A 178 3.28 -1.52 10.13
N ILE A 179 2.18 -0.88 9.79
CA ILE A 179 1.29 -0.21 10.73
C ILE A 179 -0.13 -0.67 10.46
N LEU A 180 -0.87 -1.01 11.53
CA LEU A 180 -2.30 -1.20 11.53
C LEU A 180 -2.91 -0.25 12.56
N TRP A 181 -3.81 0.63 12.12
CA TRP A 181 -4.68 1.38 13.02
C TRP A 181 -6.08 0.77 13.01
N VAL A 182 -6.68 0.68 14.19
CA VAL A 182 -8.03 0.16 14.41
C VAL A 182 -8.84 1.19 15.21
N SER A 183 -10.01 1.59 14.71
CA SER A 183 -10.89 2.55 15.36
C SER A 183 -11.43 2.02 16.70
N ASP A 184 -11.90 2.90 17.57
CA ASP A 184 -12.55 2.50 18.82
C ASP A 184 -13.80 1.65 18.59
N ARG A 185 -14.51 1.87 17.47
CA ARG A 185 -15.67 1.06 17.09
C ARG A 185 -15.27 -0.39 16.84
N LEU A 186 -14.25 -0.60 16.01
CA LEU A 186 -13.76 -1.95 15.69
C LEU A 186 -13.00 -2.56 16.88
N ASN A 187 -12.24 -1.74 17.63
CA ASN A 187 -11.57 -2.17 18.86
C ASN A 187 -12.56 -2.80 19.87
N ARG A 188 -13.74 -2.19 20.07
CA ARG A 188 -14.78 -2.76 20.93
C ARG A 188 -15.28 -4.12 20.44
N ALA A 189 -15.46 -4.28 19.14
CA ALA A 189 -15.89 -5.55 18.55
C ALA A 189 -14.83 -6.65 18.66
N LEU A 190 -13.55 -6.27 18.64
CA LEU A 190 -12.41 -7.19 18.71
C LEU A 190 -11.88 -7.43 20.13
N TYR A 191 -12.38 -6.70 21.12
CA TYR A 191 -11.95 -6.78 22.54
C TYR A 191 -10.43 -6.67 22.70
N LEU A 192 -9.79 -5.69 22.03
CA LEU A 192 -8.37 -5.46 22.17
C LEU A 192 -8.07 -4.84 23.54
N SER A 193 -7.23 -5.48 24.34
CA SER A 193 -6.97 -5.06 25.71
C SER A 193 -5.59 -4.44 25.87
N ASP A 194 -5.50 -3.31 26.59
CA ASP A 194 -4.24 -2.67 26.98
C ASP A 194 -3.44 -3.53 27.97
N ASP A 195 -4.10 -4.42 28.71
CA ASP A 195 -3.45 -5.36 29.64
C ASP A 195 -2.84 -6.57 28.92
N SER A 196 -3.12 -6.75 27.64
CA SER A 196 -2.57 -7.84 26.84
C SER A 196 -1.11 -7.58 26.49
N ARG A 197 -0.30 -8.65 26.57
CA ARG A 197 1.09 -8.58 26.12
C ARG A 197 1.13 -8.39 24.60
N ASN A 198 2.13 -7.65 24.13
CA ASN A 198 2.47 -7.43 22.73
C ASN A 198 1.29 -7.04 21.84
N GLU A 199 1.30 -5.80 21.39
CA GLU A 199 0.36 -5.28 20.39
C GLU A 199 -1.11 -5.64 20.72
N TYR A 200 -1.53 -5.37 21.94
CA TYR A 200 -2.91 -5.58 22.44
C TYR A 200 -3.39 -7.03 22.34
N GLY A 201 -2.48 -7.99 22.40
CA GLY A 201 -2.75 -9.43 22.29
C GLY A 201 -2.88 -9.94 20.84
N LEU A 202 -2.59 -9.10 19.86
CA LEU A 202 -2.67 -9.46 18.45
C LEU A 202 -1.37 -10.06 17.91
N LYS A 203 -0.23 -9.77 18.52
CA LYS A 203 1.07 -10.21 18.03
C LYS A 203 1.88 -10.91 19.11
N HIS A 204 2.66 -11.91 18.69
CA HIS A 204 3.62 -12.59 19.53
C HIS A 204 5.06 -12.14 19.20
N GLY A 205 5.96 -12.30 20.17
CA GLY A 205 7.38 -11.96 20.00
C GLY A 205 7.76 -10.61 20.60
N THR A 206 9.06 -10.34 20.59
CA THR A 206 9.61 -9.08 21.10
C THR A 206 9.36 -7.95 20.11
N LEU A 207 9.00 -6.80 20.64
CA LEU A 207 8.74 -5.60 19.86
C LEU A 207 10.03 -5.05 19.24
N ASP A 208 10.04 -4.86 17.92
CA ASP A 208 11.15 -4.22 17.19
C ASP A 208 10.96 -2.68 17.20
N VAL A 209 11.22 -2.05 18.34
CA VAL A 209 11.05 -0.61 18.52
C VAL A 209 11.87 0.21 17.51
N PRO A 210 13.12 -0.13 17.17
CA PRO A 210 13.89 0.59 16.14
C PRO A 210 13.20 0.63 14.77
N SER A 211 12.63 -0.47 14.31
CA SER A 211 11.87 -0.52 13.05
C SER A 211 10.61 0.34 13.10
N PHE A 212 9.95 0.45 14.26
CA PHE A 212 8.78 1.31 14.43
C PHE A 212 9.14 2.78 14.34
N ILE A 213 10.21 3.18 15.00
CA ILE A 213 10.73 4.55 14.90
C ILE A 213 11.02 4.88 13.44
N ALA A 214 11.79 4.04 12.76
CA ALA A 214 12.17 4.27 11.36
C ALA A 214 10.94 4.35 10.44
N THR A 215 9.96 3.47 10.64
CA THR A 215 8.71 3.46 9.87
C THR A 215 7.89 4.73 10.12
N THR A 216 7.77 5.16 11.36
CA THR A 216 7.03 6.37 11.72
C THR A 216 7.74 7.63 11.21
N CYS A 217 9.07 7.73 11.31
CA CYS A 217 9.83 8.82 10.72
C CYS A 217 9.65 8.91 9.20
N ALA A 218 9.63 7.76 8.52
CA ALA A 218 9.33 7.71 7.10
C ALA A 218 7.90 8.19 6.80
N LEU A 219 6.94 7.85 7.66
CA LEU A 219 5.55 8.30 7.53
C LEU A 219 5.43 9.81 7.72
N GLU A 220 6.03 10.37 8.78
CA GLU A 220 6.07 11.82 9.04
C GLU A 220 6.68 12.59 7.85
N TYR A 221 7.83 12.13 7.34
CA TYR A 221 8.48 12.69 6.16
C TYR A 221 7.55 12.67 4.94
N THR A 222 6.89 11.54 4.71
CA THR A 222 6.00 11.33 3.57
C THR A 222 4.79 12.26 3.62
N PHE A 223 4.16 12.44 4.80
CA PHE A 223 3.05 13.37 4.95
C PHE A 223 3.49 14.84 4.81
N SER A 224 4.65 15.20 5.34
CA SER A 224 5.19 16.56 5.26
C SER A 224 5.50 16.99 3.81
N ASN A 225 5.85 16.05 2.94
CA ASN A 225 6.21 16.31 1.54
C ASN A 225 5.10 15.89 0.54
N SER A 226 3.95 15.42 1.02
CA SER A 226 2.94 14.78 0.18
C SER A 226 2.39 15.66 -0.94
N ILE A 227 2.17 16.95 -0.67
CA ILE A 227 1.61 17.90 -1.66
C ILE A 227 2.62 18.13 -2.78
N ASP A 228 3.87 18.43 -2.46
CA ASP A 228 4.91 18.67 -3.44
C ASP A 228 5.17 17.42 -4.30
N ASN A 229 5.18 16.24 -3.66
CA ASN A 229 5.33 14.98 -4.35
C ASN A 229 4.16 14.68 -5.31
N ILE A 230 2.92 14.98 -4.93
CA ILE A 230 1.74 14.79 -5.78
C ILE A 230 1.83 15.66 -7.05
N TRP A 231 2.26 16.92 -6.90
CA TRP A 231 2.49 17.82 -8.05
C TRP A 231 3.62 17.29 -8.93
N HIS A 232 4.73 16.89 -8.33
CA HIS A 232 5.86 16.30 -9.05
C HIS A 232 5.44 15.05 -9.84
N TYR A 233 4.67 14.14 -9.24
CA TYR A 233 4.15 12.96 -9.96
C TYR A 233 3.25 13.34 -11.13
N ALA A 234 2.45 14.40 -11.00
CA ALA A 234 1.61 14.87 -12.09
C ALA A 234 2.46 15.38 -13.26
N GLU A 235 3.50 16.18 -13.01
CA GLU A 235 4.41 16.68 -14.03
C GLU A 235 5.16 15.55 -14.77
N ILE A 236 5.68 14.58 -14.01
CA ILE A 236 6.37 13.41 -14.60
C ILE A 236 5.41 12.55 -15.42
N ASN A 237 4.18 12.34 -14.93
CA ASN A 237 3.16 11.58 -15.65
C ASN A 237 2.72 12.27 -16.95
N ASP A 238 2.50 13.57 -16.91
CA ASP A 238 2.16 14.36 -18.09
C ASP A 238 3.30 14.29 -19.13
N TYR A 239 4.54 14.38 -18.68
CA TYR A 239 5.70 14.26 -19.56
C TYR A 239 5.76 12.86 -20.20
N LEU A 240 5.59 11.79 -19.41
CA LEU A 240 5.54 10.42 -19.92
C LEU A 240 4.39 10.23 -20.90
N SER A 241 3.19 10.72 -20.59
CA SER A 241 2.01 10.60 -21.43
C SER A 241 2.21 11.27 -22.80
N ASN A 242 2.83 12.45 -22.82
CA ASN A 242 3.18 13.13 -24.06
C ASN A 242 4.22 12.37 -24.90
N ARG A 243 5.14 11.65 -24.28
CA ARG A 243 6.19 10.85 -24.93
C ARG A 243 5.68 9.48 -25.40
N ALA A 244 4.81 8.84 -24.61
CA ALA A 244 4.25 7.51 -24.89
C ALA A 244 3.00 7.59 -25.79
N GLY A 245 2.30 8.72 -25.82
CA GLY A 245 1.08 8.93 -26.61
C GLY A 245 -0.06 8.02 -26.15
N ASN A 246 -0.85 7.51 -27.09
CA ASN A 246 -2.04 6.69 -26.84
C ASN A 246 -1.73 5.30 -26.23
N ARG A 247 -0.49 5.02 -25.84
CA ARG A 247 -0.07 3.75 -25.21
C ARG A 247 -0.31 3.71 -23.71
N VAL A 248 -0.56 4.85 -23.07
CA VAL A 248 -0.93 4.88 -21.65
C VAL A 248 -2.34 4.33 -21.50
N VAL A 249 -2.48 3.29 -20.70
CA VAL A 249 -3.77 2.63 -20.44
C VAL A 249 -4.57 3.46 -19.45
N SER A 250 -5.82 3.76 -19.77
CA SER A 250 -6.72 4.56 -18.93
C SER A 250 -7.76 3.68 -18.25
N PHE A 251 -7.95 3.91 -16.95
CA PHE A 251 -8.93 3.21 -16.12
C PHE A 251 -10.10 4.10 -15.68
N LYS A 252 -10.30 5.25 -16.32
CA LYS A 252 -11.36 6.23 -15.96
C LYS A 252 -12.78 5.66 -15.97
N GLN A 253 -13.00 4.56 -16.67
CA GLN A 253 -14.29 3.86 -16.68
C GLN A 253 -14.60 3.09 -15.37
N TYR A 254 -13.59 2.83 -14.56
CA TYR A 254 -13.72 2.08 -13.28
C TYR A 254 -13.63 2.96 -12.06
N ALA A 255 -13.03 4.15 -12.19
CA ALA A 255 -12.97 5.14 -11.13
C ALA A 255 -12.84 6.54 -11.72
N ASN A 256 -13.39 7.52 -11.01
CA ASN A 256 -13.34 8.92 -11.43
C ASN A 256 -11.94 9.54 -11.37
N ASP A 257 -10.99 8.86 -10.73
CA ASP A 257 -9.65 9.37 -10.48
C ASP A 257 -8.59 8.25 -10.56
N GLN A 258 -7.39 8.62 -10.98
CA GLN A 258 -6.24 7.73 -11.14
C GLN A 258 -4.99 8.38 -10.58
N LEU A 259 -4.15 7.59 -9.92
CA LEU A 259 -2.91 8.03 -9.30
C LEU A 259 -1.89 8.43 -10.38
N ASN A 260 -1.34 9.63 -10.27
CA ASN A 260 -0.28 10.07 -11.18
C ASN A 260 1.04 9.31 -10.99
N ALA A 261 1.29 8.77 -9.80
CA ALA A 261 2.53 8.08 -9.48
C ALA A 261 2.66 6.67 -10.06
N THR A 262 1.61 6.12 -10.68
CA THR A 262 1.63 4.76 -11.26
C THR A 262 0.81 4.72 -12.55
N VAL A 263 1.41 4.23 -13.62
CA VAL A 263 0.78 4.08 -14.95
C VAL A 263 1.10 2.73 -15.57
N LEU A 264 0.15 2.20 -16.33
CA LEU A 264 0.39 1.09 -17.25
C LEU A 264 0.60 1.64 -18.67
N ILE A 265 1.57 1.05 -19.36
CA ILE A 265 1.87 1.35 -20.76
C ILE A 265 1.74 0.07 -21.57
N ASP A 266 0.80 0.05 -22.50
CA ASP A 266 0.74 -0.99 -23.53
C ASP A 266 1.86 -0.75 -24.54
N THR A 267 2.86 -1.60 -24.50
CA THR A 267 4.04 -1.48 -25.35
C THR A 267 3.84 -2.15 -26.71
N GLY A 268 2.82 -3.01 -26.86
CA GLY A 268 2.60 -3.83 -28.06
C GLY A 268 3.69 -4.85 -28.33
N CYS A 269 4.47 -5.24 -27.30
CA CYS A 269 5.47 -6.29 -27.36
C CYS A 269 5.49 -7.07 -26.05
N ASN A 270 6.11 -8.25 -26.04
CA ASN A 270 6.20 -9.07 -24.82
C ASN A 270 6.88 -8.31 -23.70
N ALA A 271 6.11 -8.05 -22.61
CA ALA A 271 6.56 -7.21 -21.50
C ALA A 271 7.70 -7.86 -20.69
N ASP A 272 7.69 -9.19 -20.53
CA ASP A 272 8.75 -9.90 -19.80
C ASP A 272 10.10 -9.74 -20.51
N ALA A 273 10.13 -9.95 -21.83
CA ALA A 273 11.33 -9.75 -22.64
C ALA A 273 11.81 -8.29 -22.61
N LEU A 274 10.87 -7.34 -22.67
CA LEU A 274 11.18 -5.91 -22.59
C LEU A 274 11.76 -5.53 -21.23
N VAL A 275 11.18 -5.99 -20.12
CA VAL A 275 11.67 -5.72 -18.76
C VAL A 275 13.09 -6.26 -18.57
N GLN A 276 13.38 -7.47 -19.06
CA GLN A 276 14.73 -8.03 -19.01
C GLN A 276 15.72 -7.20 -19.83
N TYR A 277 15.32 -6.75 -21.01
CA TYR A 277 16.15 -5.88 -21.85
C TYR A 277 16.43 -4.54 -21.18
N LEU A 278 15.38 -3.86 -20.65
CA LEU A 278 15.53 -2.60 -19.93
C LEU A 278 16.42 -2.76 -18.70
N SER A 279 16.21 -3.83 -17.93
CA SER A 279 17.06 -4.16 -16.77
C SER A 279 18.52 -4.30 -17.14
N SER A 280 18.87 -4.90 -18.30
CA SER A 280 20.25 -4.99 -18.80
C SER A 280 20.87 -3.63 -19.10
N LYS A 281 20.05 -2.59 -19.28
CA LYS A 281 20.47 -1.20 -19.49
C LYS A 281 20.43 -0.36 -18.21
N GLY A 282 20.09 -0.96 -17.06
CA GLY A 282 19.96 -0.27 -15.77
C GLY A 282 18.66 0.55 -15.64
N ILE A 283 17.61 0.18 -16.38
CA ILE A 283 16.26 0.75 -16.33
C ILE A 283 15.32 -0.30 -15.75
N TYR A 284 14.70 -0.01 -14.61
CA TYR A 284 13.88 -0.95 -13.86
C TYR A 284 12.43 -0.51 -13.85
N VAL A 285 11.53 -1.34 -14.35
CA VAL A 285 10.07 -1.15 -14.39
C VAL A 285 9.39 -2.44 -13.98
N GLY A 286 8.13 -2.35 -13.54
CA GLY A 286 7.31 -3.50 -13.17
C GLY A 286 6.53 -4.08 -14.36
N LEU A 287 5.87 -5.22 -14.10
CA LEU A 287 4.92 -5.86 -15.01
C LEU A 287 3.48 -5.51 -14.61
N ALA A 288 2.53 -5.77 -15.48
CA ALA A 288 1.10 -5.50 -15.24
C ALA A 288 0.40 -6.59 -14.41
N HIS A 289 1.09 -7.65 -14.03
CA HIS A 289 0.59 -8.66 -13.09
C HIS A 289 1.07 -8.39 -11.65
N SER A 290 0.60 -9.16 -10.69
CA SER A 290 1.01 -9.04 -9.29
C SER A 290 2.53 -9.13 -9.14
N ALA A 291 3.11 -8.17 -8.41
CA ALA A 291 4.54 -8.14 -8.13
C ALA A 291 4.98 -9.22 -7.11
N CYS A 292 4.03 -9.90 -6.47
CA CYS A 292 4.27 -10.87 -5.40
C CYS A 292 4.09 -12.32 -5.83
N SER A 293 3.55 -12.57 -7.04
CA SER A 293 3.33 -13.92 -7.57
C SER A 293 4.52 -14.40 -8.38
N ALA A 294 5.00 -15.62 -8.09
CA ALA A 294 6.02 -16.29 -8.92
C ALA A 294 5.45 -16.71 -10.29
N ASP A 295 4.13 -16.93 -10.34
CA ASP A 295 3.38 -17.17 -11.56
C ASP A 295 2.66 -15.89 -11.97
N ALA A 296 2.62 -15.60 -13.28
CA ALA A 296 1.98 -14.41 -13.81
C ALA A 296 0.47 -14.44 -13.52
N ASP A 297 0.06 -13.75 -12.45
CA ASP A 297 -1.35 -13.58 -12.09
C ASP A 297 -1.89 -12.27 -12.68
N TYR A 298 -2.81 -12.41 -13.62
CA TYR A 298 -3.49 -11.30 -14.29
C TYR A 298 -4.89 -11.02 -13.71
N ARG A 299 -5.27 -11.64 -12.59
CA ARG A 299 -6.59 -11.49 -11.96
C ARG A 299 -6.99 -10.02 -11.81
N VAL A 300 -6.11 -9.21 -11.25
CA VAL A 300 -6.37 -7.78 -11.03
C VAL A 300 -6.61 -7.05 -12.35
N THR A 301 -5.74 -7.20 -13.35
CA THR A 301 -5.92 -6.52 -14.65
C THR A 301 -7.15 -6.99 -15.39
N GLN A 302 -7.49 -8.29 -15.32
CA GLN A 302 -8.71 -8.84 -15.89
C GLN A 302 -9.96 -8.30 -15.19
N ALA A 303 -9.93 -8.12 -13.87
CA ALA A 303 -11.02 -7.48 -13.13
C ALA A 303 -11.27 -6.03 -13.57
N PHE A 304 -10.22 -5.34 -14.05
CA PHE A 304 -10.32 -4.03 -14.70
C PHE A 304 -10.60 -4.12 -16.22
N GLY A 305 -11.01 -5.28 -16.74
CA GLY A 305 -11.41 -5.44 -18.13
C GLY A 305 -10.26 -5.46 -19.14
N ILE A 306 -9.00 -5.59 -18.68
CA ILE A 306 -7.85 -5.78 -19.57
C ILE A 306 -7.72 -7.28 -19.84
N SER A 307 -7.67 -7.67 -21.13
CA SER A 307 -7.44 -9.07 -21.48
C SER A 307 -6.03 -9.50 -21.06
N LYS A 308 -5.84 -10.80 -20.83
CA LYS A 308 -4.54 -11.37 -20.51
C LYS A 308 -3.50 -11.03 -21.59
N GLU A 309 -3.88 -11.13 -22.86
CA GLU A 309 -3.02 -10.85 -24.02
C GLU A 309 -2.56 -9.37 -24.03
N THR A 310 -3.44 -8.45 -23.66
CA THR A 310 -3.06 -7.03 -23.52
C THR A 310 -2.17 -6.82 -22.29
N ALA A 311 -2.49 -7.44 -21.17
CA ALA A 311 -1.70 -7.32 -19.94
C ALA A 311 -0.27 -7.87 -20.12
N GLU A 312 -0.07 -8.93 -20.90
CA GLU A 312 1.23 -9.50 -21.28
C GLU A 312 2.10 -8.54 -22.13
N GLN A 313 1.50 -7.46 -22.66
CA GLN A 313 2.20 -6.41 -23.41
C GLN A 313 2.39 -5.14 -22.58
N CYS A 314 1.86 -5.09 -21.36
CA CYS A 314 1.89 -3.91 -20.51
C CYS A 314 3.05 -3.96 -19.53
N ILE A 315 3.78 -2.85 -19.42
CA ILE A 315 4.69 -2.57 -18.32
C ILE A 315 4.05 -1.60 -17.34
N ARG A 316 4.35 -1.76 -16.06
CA ARG A 316 3.98 -0.80 -15.01
C ARG A 316 5.15 0.14 -14.73
N VAL A 317 4.90 1.43 -14.84
CA VAL A 317 5.85 2.50 -14.52
C VAL A 317 5.36 3.21 -13.27
N SER A 318 6.20 3.31 -12.25
CA SER A 318 5.85 3.99 -11.00
C SER A 318 6.97 4.87 -10.48
N PHE A 319 6.61 6.12 -10.19
CA PHE A 319 7.53 7.20 -9.85
C PHE A 319 7.83 7.29 -8.35
N SER A 320 8.97 7.88 -8.04
CA SER A 320 9.31 8.41 -6.72
C SER A 320 9.47 9.93 -6.79
N GLU A 321 9.66 10.55 -5.64
CA GLU A 321 10.02 11.97 -5.52
C GLU A 321 11.35 12.33 -6.20
N ASP A 322 12.22 11.32 -6.45
CA ASP A 322 13.52 11.49 -7.10
C ASP A 322 13.46 11.20 -8.61
N SER A 323 12.31 10.82 -9.18
CA SER A 323 12.16 10.54 -10.62
C SER A 323 12.31 11.82 -11.45
N THR A 324 12.98 11.73 -12.59
CA THR A 324 13.28 12.89 -13.46
C THR A 324 12.77 12.70 -14.88
N PHE A 325 12.67 13.78 -15.65
CA PHE A 325 12.38 13.74 -17.08
C PHE A 325 13.41 12.93 -17.88
N ASN A 326 14.68 12.95 -17.44
CA ASN A 326 15.73 12.14 -18.06
C ASN A 326 15.50 10.62 -17.88
N ASP A 327 14.90 10.21 -16.74
CA ASP A 327 14.54 8.81 -16.52
C ASP A 327 13.43 8.38 -17.49
N ILE A 328 12.48 9.26 -17.76
CA ILE A 328 11.41 9.03 -18.73
C ILE A 328 11.97 8.94 -20.15
N ASP A 329 12.89 9.83 -20.52
CA ASP A 329 13.55 9.79 -21.83
C ASP A 329 14.35 8.49 -22.01
N ALA A 330 15.09 8.06 -20.99
CA ALA A 330 15.80 6.80 -21.00
C ALA A 330 14.86 5.59 -21.19
N LEU A 331 13.72 5.57 -20.47
CA LEU A 331 12.70 4.53 -20.61
C LEU A 331 12.15 4.49 -22.04
N VAL A 332 11.68 5.64 -22.57
CA VAL A 332 11.05 5.71 -23.89
C VAL A 332 12.05 5.31 -24.99
N ASN A 333 13.31 5.74 -24.88
CA ASN A 333 14.35 5.34 -25.82
C ASN A 333 14.67 3.84 -25.72
N GLY A 334 14.73 3.28 -24.49
CA GLY A 334 14.93 1.85 -24.30
C GLY A 334 13.81 0.99 -24.91
N ILE A 335 12.56 1.43 -24.80
CA ILE A 335 11.40 0.76 -25.45
C ILE A 335 11.54 0.82 -26.99
N LYS A 336 11.91 1.98 -27.54
CA LYS A 336 12.12 2.13 -29.00
C LYS A 336 13.24 1.21 -29.51
N GLU A 337 14.38 1.22 -28.85
CA GLU A 337 15.52 0.35 -29.22
C GLU A 337 15.17 -1.13 -29.16
N PHE A 338 14.39 -1.54 -28.15
CA PHE A 338 13.91 -2.93 -28.06
C PHE A 338 13.08 -3.30 -29.27
N LYS A 339 12.13 -2.43 -29.64
CA LYS A 339 11.26 -2.67 -30.81
C LYS A 339 12.05 -2.74 -32.11
N GLU A 340 12.99 -1.84 -32.33
CA GLU A 340 13.83 -1.85 -33.54
C GLU A 340 14.68 -3.11 -33.67
N LYS A 341 15.01 -3.78 -32.55
CA LYS A 341 15.88 -4.96 -32.56
C LYS A 341 15.15 -6.30 -32.59
N PHE A 342 13.93 -6.35 -32.02
CA PHE A 342 13.29 -7.63 -31.69
C PHE A 342 11.83 -7.74 -32.14
N VAL A 343 11.24 -6.68 -32.64
CA VAL A 343 9.85 -6.63 -33.15
C VAL A 343 9.87 -6.20 -34.61
#